data_735476ed28437924d02151f9764bf6e8
#
_entry.id   735476ed28437924d02151f9764bf6e8
#
_cell.length_a   1.000
_cell.length_b   1.000
_cell.length_c   1.000
_cell.angle_alpha   90.00
_cell.angle_beta   90.00
_cell.angle_gamma   90.00
#
_symmetry.space_group_name_H-M   'P 1'
#
loop_
_entity.id
_entity.type
_entity.pdbx_description
1 polymer ?
#
loop_
_entity_poly.entity_id
_entity_poly.type
_entity_poly.pdbx_seq_one_letter_code
_entity_poly.pdbx_strand_id
1 'polypeptide(L)'
;MSDVIKSLEYQLESHQRPKSDLSVQQPGLFVPGLRQQPWWDTSEFQWVKTIEDVFPEIYREYRVLDKKHPNLWQEYTEPQVTPTFGLTAQPLHDAGNWDVIYLTLLNRRFDDVHQRCPVTSQVLEAIPAETMVKFSRLAPHSHIPAHCGPTNLFLRCHLGLDIPD
;
A
#
# COMPACT_ATOMS: atom_id res chain seq x y z
N MET A 1 -17.43 13.04 -12.89
CA MET A 1 -16.80 12.65 -14.17
C MET A 1 -16.06 13.81 -14.84
N SER A 2 -16.57 15.06 -14.76
CA SER A 2 -15.90 16.25 -15.34
C SER A 2 -14.56 16.61 -14.69
N ASP A 3 -14.42 16.42 -13.37
CA ASP A 3 -13.23 16.89 -12.62
C ASP A 3 -12.03 15.95 -12.77
N VAL A 4 -12.26 14.65 -12.96
CA VAL A 4 -11.21 13.66 -13.25
C VAL A 4 -10.65 13.88 -14.66
N ILE A 5 -11.53 14.16 -15.63
CA ILE A 5 -11.12 14.45 -17.02
C ILE A 5 -10.30 15.73 -17.06
N LYS A 6 -10.76 16.80 -16.40
CA LYS A 6 -10.02 18.08 -16.29
C LYS A 6 -8.66 17.90 -15.57
N SER A 7 -8.59 17.01 -14.58
CA SER A 7 -7.34 16.69 -13.91
C SER A 7 -6.35 15.98 -14.85
N LEU A 8 -6.83 15.04 -15.68
CA LEU A 8 -6.01 14.36 -16.66
C LEU A 8 -5.56 15.32 -17.77
N GLU A 9 -6.45 16.21 -18.25
CA GLU A 9 -6.11 17.25 -19.21
C GLU A 9 -5.07 18.21 -18.64
N TYR A 10 -5.23 18.66 -17.39
CA TYR A 10 -4.25 19.49 -16.69
C TYR A 10 -2.87 18.82 -16.60
N GLN A 11 -2.81 17.51 -16.39
CA GLN A 11 -1.54 16.77 -16.31
C GLN A 11 -0.89 16.59 -17.69
N LEU A 12 -1.68 16.46 -18.73
CA LEU A 12 -1.18 16.37 -20.10
C LEU A 12 -0.66 17.72 -20.61
N GLU A 13 -1.27 18.83 -20.17
CA GLU A 13 -0.88 20.19 -20.57
C GLU A 13 0.25 20.76 -19.70
N SER A 14 0.31 20.41 -18.41
CA SER A 14 1.32 20.93 -17.50
C SER A 14 2.51 19.99 -17.35
N HIS A 15 3.51 20.14 -18.18
CA HIS A 15 4.86 19.65 -17.92
C HIS A 15 5.55 20.40 -16.76
N GLN A 16 4.87 21.37 -16.15
CA GLN A 16 5.32 22.10 -14.96
C GLN A 16 4.68 21.50 -13.73
N ARG A 17 5.28 20.40 -13.22
CA ARG A 17 5.03 20.01 -11.85
C ARG A 17 5.37 21.22 -10.96
N PRO A 18 4.52 21.59 -9.97
CA PRO A 18 4.93 22.59 -9.01
C PRO A 18 6.28 22.12 -8.45
N LYS A 19 7.28 23.00 -8.40
CA LYS A 19 8.54 22.75 -7.69
C LYS A 19 8.13 22.61 -6.24
N SER A 20 7.82 21.40 -5.83
CA SER A 20 7.28 21.12 -4.52
C SER A 20 8.38 21.18 -3.51
N ASP A 21 8.08 21.78 -2.40
CA ASP A 21 8.64 21.41 -1.12
C ASP A 21 8.73 19.87 -1.03
N LEU A 22 9.84 19.33 -0.56
CA LEU A 22 10.08 17.89 -0.39
C LEU A 22 9.02 17.19 0.48
N SER A 23 8.18 17.96 1.16
CA SER A 23 7.03 17.49 1.96
C SER A 23 5.83 17.03 1.11
N VAL A 24 5.78 17.35 -0.17
CA VAL A 24 4.64 17.02 -1.05
C VAL A 24 5.01 15.83 -1.93
N GLN A 25 4.20 14.78 -1.87
CA GLN A 25 4.34 13.62 -2.74
C GLN A 25 4.20 14.02 -4.22
N GLN A 26 5.01 13.41 -5.07
CA GLN A 26 4.99 13.62 -6.53
C GLN A 26 4.66 12.32 -7.27
N PRO A 27 3.44 11.79 -7.11
CA PRO A 27 3.03 10.58 -7.81
C PRO A 27 2.94 10.79 -9.32
N GLY A 28 2.98 9.70 -10.08
CA GLY A 28 2.79 9.72 -11.52
C GLY A 28 1.44 10.28 -11.94
N LEU A 29 0.36 9.95 -11.21
CA LEU A 29 -0.97 10.52 -11.35
C LEU A 29 -1.27 11.39 -10.13
N PHE A 30 -1.34 12.68 -10.32
CA PHE A 30 -1.65 13.65 -9.27
C PHE A 30 -3.03 14.27 -9.47
N VAL A 31 -3.88 14.20 -8.46
CA VAL A 31 -5.20 14.85 -8.44
C VAL A 31 -5.12 16.11 -7.57
N PRO A 32 -5.30 17.29 -8.15
CA PRO A 32 -5.25 18.54 -7.40
C PRO A 32 -6.46 18.69 -6.46
N GLY A 33 -6.28 19.50 -5.39
CA GLY A 33 -7.34 19.83 -4.45
C GLY A 33 -7.58 18.79 -3.34
N LEU A 34 -6.92 17.67 -3.36
CA LEU A 34 -6.95 16.73 -2.24
C LEU A 34 -6.03 17.19 -1.12
N ARG A 35 -6.48 17.01 0.13
CA ARG A 35 -5.65 17.26 1.30
C ARG A 35 -4.44 16.33 1.26
N GLN A 36 -3.27 16.89 1.42
CA GLN A 36 -2.02 16.16 1.46
C GLN A 36 -1.24 16.52 2.70
N GLN A 37 -0.72 15.53 3.37
CA GLN A 37 0.17 15.69 4.52
C GLN A 37 1.05 14.45 4.67
N PRO A 38 2.28 14.59 5.19
CA PRO A 38 3.22 13.47 5.35
C PRO A 38 2.68 12.39 6.29
N TRP A 39 2.03 12.80 7.37
CA TRP A 39 1.46 11.93 8.39
C TRP A 39 0.02 12.32 8.68
N TRP A 40 -0.84 11.34 8.76
CA TRP A 40 -2.25 11.50 9.09
C TRP A 40 -2.48 11.12 10.54
N ASP A 41 -3.30 11.88 11.25
CA ASP A 41 -3.72 11.52 12.59
C ASP A 41 -4.64 10.30 12.51
N THR A 42 -4.22 9.21 13.14
CA THR A 42 -4.98 7.96 13.13
C THR A 42 -6.36 8.10 13.79
N SER A 43 -6.54 9.07 14.69
CA SER A 43 -7.84 9.37 15.30
C SER A 43 -8.90 9.88 14.32
N GLU A 44 -8.50 10.33 13.14
CA GLU A 44 -9.42 10.71 12.05
C GLU A 44 -10.09 9.46 11.40
N PHE A 45 -9.59 8.27 11.66
CA PHE A 45 -10.02 7.03 11.03
C PHE A 45 -10.48 6.01 12.08
N GLN A 46 -11.79 5.96 12.35
CA GLN A 46 -12.34 5.06 13.39
C GLN A 46 -11.98 3.59 13.19
N TRP A 47 -11.83 3.13 11.95
CA TRP A 47 -11.45 1.76 11.63
C TRP A 47 -10.02 1.42 12.07
N VAL A 48 -9.13 2.40 12.26
CA VAL A 48 -7.75 2.14 12.74
C VAL A 48 -7.80 1.54 14.14
N LYS A 49 -8.61 2.10 15.02
CA LYS A 49 -8.78 1.54 16.37
C LYS A 49 -9.31 0.11 16.34
N THR A 50 -10.22 -0.21 15.42
CA THR A 50 -10.74 -1.57 15.28
C THR A 50 -9.62 -2.56 14.91
N ILE A 51 -8.66 -2.15 14.08
CA ILE A 51 -7.49 -2.97 13.74
C ILE A 51 -6.56 -3.12 14.95
N GLU A 52 -6.30 -2.04 15.67
CA GLU A 52 -5.44 -2.05 16.86
C GLU A 52 -6.01 -2.92 17.97
N ASP A 53 -7.32 -2.90 18.18
CA ASP A 53 -8.00 -3.69 19.21
C ASP A 53 -7.86 -5.22 19.00
N VAL A 54 -7.66 -5.68 17.77
CA VAL A 54 -7.46 -7.10 17.42
C VAL A 54 -6.02 -7.42 16.98
N PHE A 55 -5.08 -6.54 17.32
CA PHE A 55 -3.66 -6.73 16.99
C PHE A 55 -3.10 -8.11 17.41
N PRO A 56 -3.36 -8.63 18.63
CA PRO A 56 -2.80 -9.93 19.04
C PRO A 56 -3.25 -11.07 18.12
N GLU A 57 -4.49 -11.02 17.63
CA GLU A 57 -5.07 -12.01 16.74
C GLU A 57 -4.46 -11.91 15.34
N ILE A 58 -4.34 -10.69 14.79
CA ILE A 58 -3.69 -10.43 13.50
C ILE A 58 -2.24 -10.92 13.54
N TYR A 59 -1.51 -10.60 14.62
CA TYR A 59 -0.14 -11.04 14.79
C TYR A 59 -0.03 -12.56 14.84
N ARG A 60 -0.94 -13.25 15.55
CA ARG A 60 -0.97 -14.71 15.61
C ARG A 60 -1.23 -15.34 14.23
N GLU A 61 -2.18 -14.79 13.46
CA GLU A 61 -2.49 -15.25 12.11
C GLU A 61 -1.27 -15.06 11.18
N TYR A 62 -0.65 -13.89 11.23
CA TYR A 62 0.59 -13.61 10.51
C TYR A 62 1.69 -14.64 10.84
N ARG A 63 1.94 -14.92 12.12
CA ARG A 63 2.96 -15.90 12.55
C ARG A 63 2.66 -17.32 12.06
N VAL A 64 1.39 -17.67 11.97
CA VAL A 64 0.97 -18.98 11.41
C VAL A 64 1.25 -19.03 9.91
N LEU A 65 0.89 -17.97 9.17
CA LEU A 65 1.19 -17.87 7.73
C LEU A 65 2.69 -17.97 7.47
N ASP A 66 3.46 -17.15 8.16
CA ASP A 66 4.91 -17.08 7.98
C ASP A 66 5.58 -18.45 8.21
N LYS A 67 5.18 -19.16 9.27
CA LYS A 67 5.76 -20.45 9.65
C LYS A 67 5.28 -21.62 8.81
N LYS A 68 3.96 -21.69 8.52
CA LYS A 68 3.34 -22.88 7.90
C LYS A 68 3.17 -22.78 6.39
N HIS A 69 3.20 -21.56 5.85
CA HIS A 69 2.93 -21.32 4.44
C HIS A 69 3.99 -20.41 3.79
N PRO A 70 5.29 -20.75 3.90
CA PRO A 70 6.37 -19.91 3.36
C PRO A 70 6.28 -19.75 1.83
N ASN A 71 5.60 -20.64 1.15
CA ASN A 71 5.35 -20.56 -0.30
C ASN A 71 4.34 -19.50 -0.71
N LEU A 72 3.63 -18.86 0.22
CA LEU A 72 2.74 -17.74 -0.07
C LEU A 72 3.50 -16.40 -0.17
N TRP A 73 4.70 -16.34 0.37
CA TRP A 73 5.55 -15.15 0.21
C TRP A 73 6.04 -15.04 -1.22
N GLN A 74 5.91 -13.85 -1.77
CA GLN A 74 6.42 -13.52 -3.10
C GLN A 74 7.16 -12.19 -3.04
N GLU A 75 8.15 -12.01 -3.89
CA GLU A 75 8.87 -10.76 -4.02
C GLU A 75 7.89 -9.62 -4.37
N TYR A 76 8.02 -8.50 -3.64
CA TYR A 76 7.23 -7.32 -3.95
C TYR A 76 7.73 -6.65 -5.21
N THR A 77 6.84 -6.45 -6.15
CA THR A 77 7.08 -5.69 -7.37
C THR A 77 6.07 -4.58 -7.51
N GLU A 78 6.53 -3.36 -7.80
CA GLU A 78 5.65 -2.22 -8.05
C GLU A 78 5.28 -2.17 -9.54
N PRO A 79 3.98 -2.13 -9.87
CA PRO A 79 3.57 -1.90 -11.26
C PRO A 79 4.05 -0.52 -11.71
N GLN A 80 4.83 -0.47 -12.77
CA GLN A 80 5.29 0.74 -13.41
C GLN A 80 4.47 1.02 -14.67
N VAL A 81 3.91 2.22 -14.79
CA VAL A 81 3.28 2.66 -16.02
C VAL A 81 4.37 3.18 -16.96
N THR A 82 4.59 2.50 -18.06
CA THR A 82 5.55 2.97 -19.08
C THR A 82 4.92 4.05 -19.96
N PRO A 83 5.71 4.95 -20.57
CA PRO A 83 5.20 6.00 -21.48
C PRO A 83 4.39 5.45 -22.68
N THR A 84 4.57 4.19 -23.00
CA THR A 84 3.86 3.48 -24.10
C THR A 84 2.64 2.70 -23.63
N PHE A 85 2.07 3.05 -22.46
CA PHE A 85 0.93 2.34 -21.85
C PHE A 85 1.18 0.84 -21.57
N GLY A 86 2.44 0.42 -21.52
CA GLY A 86 2.81 -0.90 -21.00
C GLY A 86 2.87 -0.88 -19.48
N LEU A 87 2.52 -2.02 -18.85
CA LEU A 87 2.78 -2.26 -17.43
C LEU A 87 4.02 -3.13 -17.31
N THR A 88 5.02 -2.65 -16.60
CA THR A 88 6.15 -3.48 -16.15
C THR A 88 6.11 -3.60 -14.64
N ALA A 89 6.52 -4.73 -14.13
CA ALA A 89 6.70 -4.94 -12.70
C ALA A 89 8.19 -4.99 -12.42
N GLN A 90 8.67 -4.16 -11.48
CA GLN A 90 10.07 -4.14 -11.07
C GLN A 90 10.17 -4.16 -9.55
N PRO A 91 11.21 -4.81 -8.98
CA PRO A 91 11.50 -4.69 -7.56
C PRO A 91 11.70 -3.22 -7.19
N LEU A 92 11.11 -2.80 -6.06
CA LEU A 92 11.26 -1.42 -5.55
C LEU A 92 12.39 -1.32 -4.53
N HIS A 93 13.12 -2.38 -4.28
CA HIS A 93 14.28 -2.40 -3.39
C HIS A 93 15.57 -2.55 -4.21
N ASP A 94 16.63 -1.91 -3.76
CA ASP A 94 17.95 -1.95 -4.38
C ASP A 94 18.94 -2.84 -3.60
N ALA A 95 18.55 -3.29 -2.39
CA ALA A 95 19.31 -4.22 -1.57
C ALA A 95 18.39 -5.07 -0.69
N GLY A 96 18.80 -6.30 -0.43
CA GLY A 96 18.06 -7.26 0.41
C GLY A 96 16.84 -7.84 -0.28
N ASN A 97 15.82 -8.18 0.50
CA ASN A 97 14.57 -8.74 0.02
C ASN A 97 13.37 -8.02 0.63
N TRP A 98 12.38 -7.79 -0.20
CA TRP A 98 11.07 -7.31 0.22
C TRP A 98 10.00 -8.27 -0.27
N ASP A 99 9.39 -9.01 0.66
CA ASP A 99 8.38 -10.02 0.34
C ASP A 99 7.01 -9.62 0.84
N VAL A 100 5.98 -10.13 0.18
CA VAL A 100 4.58 -9.87 0.51
C VAL A 100 3.72 -11.12 0.39
N ILE A 101 2.64 -11.15 1.18
CA ILE A 101 1.48 -12.04 1.00
C ILE A 101 0.27 -11.14 0.81
N TYR A 102 -0.37 -11.20 -0.34
CA TYR A 102 -1.57 -10.42 -0.60
C TYR A 102 -2.83 -11.09 -0.03
N LEU A 103 -3.66 -10.30 0.67
CA LEU A 103 -5.04 -10.64 0.98
C LEU A 103 -5.95 -10.07 -0.12
N THR A 104 -5.71 -8.80 -0.50
CA THR A 104 -6.44 -8.12 -1.57
C THR A 104 -5.44 -7.36 -2.44
N LEU A 105 -5.59 -7.43 -3.76
CA LEU A 105 -4.79 -6.68 -4.72
C LEU A 105 -5.68 -6.16 -5.84
N LEU A 106 -5.77 -4.85 -6.02
CA LEU A 106 -6.60 -4.19 -7.03
C LEU A 106 -8.05 -4.71 -7.02
N ASN A 107 -8.64 -4.75 -5.83
CA ASN A 107 -9.98 -5.29 -5.54
C ASN A 107 -10.14 -6.80 -5.80
N ARG A 108 -9.08 -7.50 -6.18
CA ARG A 108 -9.08 -8.96 -6.26
C ARG A 108 -8.79 -9.55 -4.89
N ARG A 109 -9.72 -10.30 -4.36
CA ARG A 109 -9.59 -11.03 -3.09
C ARG A 109 -8.86 -12.36 -3.31
N PHE A 110 -7.95 -12.72 -2.41
CA PHE A 110 -7.27 -14.02 -2.36
C PHE A 110 -7.90 -14.87 -1.27
N ASP A 111 -8.97 -15.61 -1.62
CA ASP A 111 -9.81 -16.32 -0.66
C ASP A 111 -9.08 -17.36 0.18
N ASP A 112 -8.08 -18.04 -0.37
CA ASP A 112 -7.27 -19.00 0.38
C ASP A 112 -6.46 -18.33 1.51
N VAL A 113 -5.96 -17.11 1.30
CA VAL A 113 -5.27 -16.33 2.32
C VAL A 113 -6.25 -15.80 3.35
N HIS A 114 -7.40 -15.28 2.90
CA HIS A 114 -8.46 -14.81 3.78
C HIS A 114 -9.00 -15.93 4.70
N GLN A 115 -9.16 -17.15 4.22
CA GLN A 115 -9.59 -18.29 5.02
C GLN A 115 -8.56 -18.69 6.10
N ARG A 116 -7.28 -18.40 5.88
CA ARG A 116 -6.20 -18.64 6.85
C ARG A 116 -6.06 -17.54 7.90
N CYS A 117 -6.62 -16.37 7.61
CA CYS A 117 -6.60 -15.19 8.45
C CYS A 117 -8.01 -14.65 8.71
N PRO A 118 -8.89 -15.43 9.36
CA PRO A 118 -10.30 -15.06 9.50
C PRO A 118 -10.52 -13.78 10.32
N VAL A 119 -9.74 -13.53 11.36
CA VAL A 119 -9.86 -12.31 12.17
C VAL A 119 -9.37 -11.09 11.39
N THR A 120 -8.21 -11.21 10.73
CA THR A 120 -7.73 -10.17 9.83
C THR A 120 -8.76 -9.87 8.74
N SER A 121 -9.33 -10.91 8.14
CA SER A 121 -10.36 -10.76 7.09
C SER A 121 -11.60 -10.04 7.58
N GLN A 122 -12.07 -10.37 8.78
CA GLN A 122 -13.25 -9.74 9.36
C GLN A 122 -13.02 -8.25 9.66
N VAL A 123 -11.85 -7.88 10.19
CA VAL A 123 -11.57 -6.48 10.51
C VAL A 123 -11.41 -5.63 9.25
N LEU A 124 -10.92 -6.22 8.16
CA LEU A 124 -10.78 -5.52 6.87
C LEU A 124 -12.14 -5.11 6.28
N GLU A 125 -13.24 -5.81 6.60
CA GLU A 125 -14.59 -5.44 6.16
C GLU A 125 -15.04 -4.08 6.72
N ALA A 126 -14.42 -3.61 7.81
CA ALA A 126 -14.68 -2.30 8.39
C ALA A 126 -13.91 -1.16 7.69
N ILE A 127 -12.96 -1.47 6.81
CA ILE A 127 -12.14 -0.49 6.11
C ILE A 127 -12.87 -0.08 4.82
N PRO A 128 -13.25 1.19 4.67
CA PRO A 128 -13.91 1.66 3.45
C PRO A 128 -12.95 1.65 2.26
N ALA A 129 -13.39 1.11 1.13
CA ALA A 129 -12.72 1.21 -0.16
C ALA A 129 -11.26 0.71 -0.15
N GLU A 130 -10.98 -0.39 0.54
CA GLU A 130 -9.68 -1.04 0.48
C GLU A 130 -9.39 -1.52 -0.96
N THR A 131 -8.22 -1.21 -1.48
CA THR A 131 -7.80 -1.65 -2.82
C THR A 131 -6.64 -2.62 -2.78
N MET A 132 -5.84 -2.55 -1.73
CA MET A 132 -4.67 -3.41 -1.54
C MET A 132 -4.43 -3.66 -0.06
N VAL A 133 -4.45 -4.93 0.32
CA VAL A 133 -4.08 -5.40 1.66
C VAL A 133 -3.06 -6.50 1.55
N LYS A 134 -2.00 -6.41 2.32
CA LYS A 134 -0.91 -7.38 2.30
C LYS A 134 -0.20 -7.45 3.64
N PHE A 135 0.27 -8.63 3.99
CA PHE A 135 1.40 -8.74 4.90
C PHE A 135 2.67 -8.41 4.13
N SER A 136 3.58 -7.70 4.76
CA SER A 136 4.81 -7.23 4.14
C SER A 136 5.97 -7.43 5.09
N ARG A 137 7.07 -7.96 4.61
CA ARG A 137 8.29 -8.14 5.39
C ARG A 137 9.51 -7.68 4.64
N LEU A 138 10.42 -7.04 5.35
CA LEU A 138 11.76 -6.69 4.88
C LEU A 138 12.77 -7.62 5.54
N ALA A 139 13.66 -8.20 4.76
CA ALA A 139 14.78 -8.94 5.30
C ALA A 139 15.80 -7.98 5.97
N PRO A 140 16.66 -8.46 6.87
CA PRO A 140 17.77 -7.66 7.39
C PRO A 140 18.61 -7.08 6.25
N HIS A 141 19.10 -5.85 6.42
CA HIS A 141 19.91 -5.12 5.43
C HIS A 141 19.18 -4.81 4.10
N SER A 142 17.84 -4.88 4.08
CA SER A 142 17.06 -4.41 2.93
C SER A 142 16.99 -2.89 2.91
N HIS A 143 17.03 -2.31 1.72
CA HIS A 143 16.86 -0.88 1.50
C HIS A 143 15.79 -0.63 0.43
N ILE A 144 14.82 0.21 0.78
CA ILE A 144 13.80 0.72 -0.13
C ILE A 144 14.12 2.18 -0.39
N PRO A 145 14.48 2.56 -1.62
CA PRO A 145 14.75 3.96 -1.94
C PRO A 145 13.52 4.83 -1.73
N ALA A 146 13.73 6.12 -1.49
CA ALA A 146 12.65 7.09 -1.39
C ALA A 146 11.81 7.08 -2.68
N HIS A 147 10.51 6.89 -2.52
CA HIS A 147 9.57 6.77 -3.64
C HIS A 147 8.20 7.34 -3.28
N CYS A 148 7.40 7.58 -4.30
CA CYS A 148 5.99 7.94 -4.15
C CYS A 148 5.12 6.78 -4.62
N GLY A 149 3.89 6.69 -4.11
CA GLY A 149 2.87 5.82 -4.68
C GLY A 149 2.48 6.29 -6.11
N PRO A 150 1.74 5.47 -6.86
CA PRO A 150 1.35 5.81 -8.23
C PRO A 150 0.41 7.03 -8.32
N THR A 151 -0.30 7.33 -7.24
CA THR A 151 -1.26 8.45 -7.17
C THR A 151 -1.43 8.94 -5.74
N ASN A 152 -1.94 10.18 -5.58
CA ASN A 152 -2.35 10.76 -4.30
C ASN A 152 -3.82 10.47 -3.94
N LEU A 153 -4.50 9.58 -4.65
CA LEU A 153 -5.88 9.16 -4.36
C LEU A 153 -5.98 8.19 -3.18
N PHE A 154 -4.87 7.57 -2.79
CA PHE A 154 -4.85 6.54 -1.75
C PHE A 154 -4.04 6.98 -0.54
N LEU A 155 -4.54 6.62 0.61
CA LEU A 155 -3.78 6.62 1.85
C LEU A 155 -3.18 5.22 2.06
N ARG A 156 -2.04 5.16 2.74
CA ARG A 156 -1.41 3.92 3.13
C ARG A 156 -1.36 3.83 4.65
N CYS A 157 -2.00 2.81 5.19
CA CYS A 157 -1.94 2.48 6.60
C CYS A 157 -0.95 1.33 6.82
N HIS A 158 -0.09 1.48 7.81
CA HIS A 158 0.84 0.44 8.23
C HIS A 158 0.56 0.06 9.68
N LEU A 159 0.35 -1.23 9.91
CA LEU A 159 0.32 -1.83 11.25
C LEU A 159 1.64 -2.57 11.46
N GLY A 160 2.46 -2.11 12.38
CA GLY A 160 3.73 -2.78 12.72
C GLY A 160 3.45 -4.06 13.49
N LEU A 161 3.83 -5.22 12.94
CA LEU A 161 3.64 -6.53 13.57
C LEU A 161 4.89 -7.02 14.29
N ASP A 162 6.03 -6.91 13.63
CA ASP A 162 7.34 -7.34 14.12
C ASP A 162 8.35 -6.27 13.72
N ILE A 163 8.67 -5.39 14.66
CA ILE A 163 9.54 -4.23 14.43
C ILE A 163 10.80 -4.43 15.25
N PRO A 164 11.99 -4.45 14.62
CA PRO A 164 13.24 -4.50 15.36
C PRO A 164 13.45 -3.23 16.19
N ASP A 165 14.17 -3.37 17.31
CA ASP A 165 14.59 -2.29 18.20
C ASP A 165 15.56 -1.30 17.50
#